data_371c25daf81fc6519d264f71752235ae
#
_entry.id   371c25daf81fc6519d264f71752235ae
#
_cell.length_a   1.000
_cell.length_b   1.000
_cell.length_c   1.000
_cell.angle_alpha   90.00
_cell.angle_beta   90.00
_cell.angle_gamma   90.00
#
_symmetry.space_group_name_H-M   'P 1'
#
loop_
_entity.id
_entity.type
_entity.pdbx_description
1 polymer ?
#
loop_
_entity_poly.entity_id
_entity_poly.type
_entity_poly.pdbx_seq_one_letter_code
_entity_poly.pdbx_strand_id
1 'polypeptide(L)'
;MKKSFLCFLAFFSFAVSAFDEFLITDIRIVGLQRVSIGSIFTAIPVSVGDKMNEGKVSEITRALFSTAQFNDIQIGKDGNALIISVAERPSISSIELEGNKALKSEDLLQGLEGAGISEGQVYKRSTLNGMKSELIRQYASQGRYGAGVEIETIDKPRNTIELKIIIDEGKSAKIKKVNIIGNELFSDEDLMRGFELKEGKWYSFLSNKDKYSKEKLEGDIENLESFYLDR
;
A
#
# COMPACT_ATOMS: atom_id res chain seq x y z
N MET A 1 -68.24 2.74 -19.92
CA MET A 1 -67.22 3.21 -20.84
C MET A 1 -65.85 2.83 -20.25
N LYS A 2 -65.27 1.70 -20.71
CA LYS A 2 -63.95 1.21 -20.25
C LYS A 2 -62.88 1.80 -21.21
N LYS A 3 -61.99 2.65 -20.67
CA LYS A 3 -60.81 3.14 -21.41
C LYS A 3 -59.65 2.18 -21.18
N SER A 4 -59.33 1.44 -22.26
CA SER A 4 -58.15 0.56 -22.30
C SER A 4 -56.89 1.42 -22.48
N PHE A 5 -55.98 1.40 -21.52
CA PHE A 5 -54.67 2.08 -21.56
C PHE A 5 -53.65 1.09 -22.11
N LEU A 6 -53.29 1.25 -23.38
CA LEU A 6 -52.34 0.42 -24.08
C LEU A 6 -50.92 0.94 -23.71
N CYS A 7 -50.18 0.23 -22.84
CA CYS A 7 -48.82 0.58 -22.46
C CYS A 7 -47.87 0.11 -23.57
N PHE A 8 -47.29 1.05 -24.30
CA PHE A 8 -46.35 0.80 -25.37
C PHE A 8 -44.95 0.63 -24.72
N LEU A 9 -44.50 -0.62 -24.51
CA LEU A 9 -43.16 -0.92 -24.05
C LEU A 9 -42.19 -0.71 -25.23
N ALA A 10 -41.46 0.40 -25.24
CA ALA A 10 -40.36 0.64 -26.16
C ALA A 10 -39.16 -0.23 -25.72
N PHE A 11 -38.89 -1.31 -26.40
CA PHE A 11 -37.65 -2.08 -26.30
C PHE A 11 -36.50 -1.23 -26.83
N PHE A 12 -35.73 -0.63 -25.94
CA PHE A 12 -34.45 -0.01 -26.30
C PHE A 12 -33.44 -1.12 -26.52
N SER A 13 -33.27 -1.55 -27.77
CA SER A 13 -32.20 -2.49 -28.12
C SER A 13 -30.87 -1.76 -28.00
N PHE A 14 -30.13 -2.03 -26.91
CA PHE A 14 -28.71 -1.71 -26.87
C PHE A 14 -28.01 -2.57 -27.92
N ALA A 15 -27.59 -1.94 -29.01
CA ALA A 15 -26.67 -2.56 -29.94
C ALA A 15 -25.33 -2.79 -29.19
N VAL A 16 -25.07 -4.01 -28.74
CA VAL A 16 -23.75 -4.44 -28.34
C VAL A 16 -22.90 -4.37 -29.61
N SER A 17 -22.00 -3.38 -29.65
CA SER A 17 -21.03 -3.27 -30.76
C SER A 17 -20.08 -4.45 -30.62
N ALA A 18 -20.31 -5.51 -31.40
CA ALA A 18 -19.41 -6.64 -31.49
C ALA A 18 -18.06 -6.13 -32.05
N PHE A 19 -16.96 -6.54 -31.45
CA PHE A 19 -15.63 -6.22 -31.96
C PHE A 19 -15.44 -6.91 -33.31
N ASP A 20 -15.35 -6.12 -34.41
CA ASP A 20 -15.13 -6.67 -35.75
C ASP A 20 -13.73 -7.27 -35.87
N GLU A 21 -13.63 -8.55 -36.17
CA GLU A 21 -12.38 -9.21 -36.43
C GLU A 21 -11.65 -8.61 -37.65
N PHE A 22 -10.34 -8.44 -37.56
CA PHE A 22 -9.50 -7.93 -38.64
C PHE A 22 -8.11 -8.55 -38.64
N LEU A 23 -7.45 -8.54 -39.82
CA LEU A 23 -6.06 -8.96 -39.94
C LEU A 23 -5.14 -7.77 -39.55
N ILE A 24 -4.23 -7.95 -38.60
CA ILE A 24 -3.28 -6.92 -38.17
C ILE A 24 -2.26 -6.68 -39.29
N THR A 25 -2.26 -5.48 -39.88
CA THR A 25 -1.27 -5.08 -40.88
C THR A 25 -0.18 -4.20 -40.30
N ASP A 26 -0.44 -3.56 -39.14
CA ASP A 26 0.49 -2.68 -38.45
C ASP A 26 0.12 -2.63 -36.96
N ILE A 27 1.10 -2.38 -36.08
CA ILE A 27 0.88 -2.20 -34.64
C ILE A 27 1.51 -0.87 -34.22
N ARG A 28 0.66 0.04 -33.74
CA ARG A 28 1.06 1.37 -33.28
C ARG A 28 0.82 1.50 -31.78
N ILE A 29 1.85 1.96 -31.06
CA ILE A 29 1.79 2.17 -29.62
C ILE A 29 1.93 3.65 -29.35
N VAL A 30 0.97 4.21 -28.61
CA VAL A 30 0.91 5.64 -28.25
C VAL A 30 0.87 5.81 -26.73
N GLY A 31 1.44 6.93 -26.25
CA GLY A 31 1.41 7.29 -24.82
C GLY A 31 2.63 6.82 -24.03
N LEU A 32 3.63 6.19 -24.67
CA LEU A 32 4.89 5.82 -24.03
C LEU A 32 5.72 7.07 -23.68
N GLN A 33 6.33 7.05 -22.51
CA GLN A 33 7.22 8.12 -22.02
C GLN A 33 8.57 7.57 -21.55
N ARG A 34 8.59 6.49 -20.76
CA ARG A 34 9.79 5.86 -20.19
C ARG A 34 9.94 4.40 -20.62
N VAL A 35 8.80 3.72 -20.80
CA VAL A 35 8.80 2.31 -21.22
C VAL A 35 9.24 2.21 -22.66
N SER A 36 10.19 1.33 -22.96
CA SER A 36 10.65 1.13 -24.31
C SER A 36 9.58 0.43 -25.17
N ILE A 37 9.46 0.83 -26.42
CA ILE A 37 8.52 0.18 -27.35
C ILE A 37 8.83 -1.33 -27.53
N GLY A 38 10.11 -1.72 -27.46
CA GLY A 38 10.53 -3.11 -27.53
C GLY A 38 9.98 -3.96 -26.37
N SER A 39 9.89 -3.39 -25.16
CA SER A 39 9.30 -4.08 -24.01
C SER A 39 7.83 -4.41 -24.23
N ILE A 40 7.09 -3.52 -24.92
CA ILE A 40 5.69 -3.76 -25.27
C ILE A 40 5.57 -4.89 -26.27
N PHE A 41 6.36 -4.87 -27.35
CA PHE A 41 6.35 -5.94 -28.36
C PHE A 41 6.74 -7.31 -27.80
N THR A 42 7.59 -7.34 -26.79
CA THR A 42 7.92 -8.59 -26.07
C THR A 42 6.76 -9.08 -25.17
N ALA A 43 6.00 -8.16 -24.62
CA ALA A 43 4.92 -8.47 -23.68
C ALA A 43 3.62 -8.89 -24.36
N ILE A 44 3.28 -8.32 -25.52
CA ILE A 44 2.00 -8.59 -26.20
C ILE A 44 2.03 -9.93 -26.95
N PRO A 45 0.96 -10.76 -26.86
CA PRO A 45 0.88 -12.07 -27.49
C PRO A 45 0.33 -12.00 -28.93
N VAL A 46 0.67 -10.95 -29.69
CA VAL A 46 0.22 -10.75 -31.08
C VAL A 46 1.31 -10.12 -31.94
N SER A 47 1.27 -10.43 -33.24
CA SER A 47 2.18 -9.92 -34.25
C SER A 47 1.43 -9.42 -35.49
N VAL A 48 2.12 -8.67 -36.34
CA VAL A 48 1.59 -8.33 -37.68
C VAL A 48 1.35 -9.63 -38.43
N GLY A 49 0.17 -9.73 -39.07
CA GLY A 49 -0.30 -10.94 -39.74
C GLY A 49 -1.27 -11.80 -38.93
N ASP A 50 -1.39 -11.52 -37.61
CA ASP A 50 -2.36 -12.23 -36.76
C ASP A 50 -3.78 -11.68 -36.97
N LYS A 51 -4.77 -12.56 -36.72
CA LYS A 51 -6.17 -12.18 -36.71
C LYS A 51 -6.55 -11.62 -35.34
N MET A 52 -6.99 -10.37 -35.30
CA MET A 52 -7.44 -9.72 -34.08
C MET A 52 -8.91 -10.03 -33.81
N ASN A 53 -9.23 -10.39 -32.57
CA ASN A 53 -10.57 -10.65 -32.06
C ASN A 53 -10.68 -10.21 -30.59
N GLU A 54 -11.87 -10.30 -30.00
CA GLU A 54 -12.15 -9.86 -28.62
C GLU A 54 -11.29 -10.65 -27.59
N GLY A 55 -11.04 -11.92 -27.82
CA GLY A 55 -10.15 -12.73 -26.97
C GLY A 55 -8.74 -12.16 -26.93
N LYS A 56 -8.19 -11.80 -28.10
CA LYS A 56 -6.88 -11.16 -28.21
C LYS A 56 -6.79 -9.80 -27.53
N VAL A 57 -7.87 -9.00 -27.58
CA VAL A 57 -7.95 -7.74 -26.81
C VAL A 57 -7.72 -8.02 -25.33
N SER A 58 -8.44 -9.01 -24.79
CA SER A 58 -8.31 -9.38 -23.38
C SER A 58 -6.92 -9.91 -23.03
N GLU A 59 -6.31 -10.72 -23.93
CA GLU A 59 -4.96 -11.25 -23.74
C GLU A 59 -3.91 -10.12 -23.70
N ILE A 60 -3.93 -9.20 -24.67
CA ILE A 60 -3.03 -8.04 -24.73
C ILE A 60 -3.18 -7.18 -23.47
N THR A 61 -4.42 -6.86 -23.13
CA THR A 61 -4.71 -6.02 -21.95
C THR A 61 -4.16 -6.65 -20.68
N ARG A 62 -4.39 -7.95 -20.47
CA ARG A 62 -3.88 -8.69 -19.31
C ARG A 62 -2.34 -8.75 -19.31
N ALA A 63 -1.73 -9.03 -20.46
CA ALA A 63 -0.29 -9.09 -20.59
C ALA A 63 0.39 -7.76 -20.23
N LEU A 64 -0.15 -6.64 -20.74
CA LEU A 64 0.39 -5.33 -20.44
C LEU A 64 0.13 -4.90 -18.99
N PHE A 65 -1.05 -5.16 -18.41
CA PHE A 65 -1.29 -4.88 -16.99
C PHE A 65 -0.42 -5.71 -16.05
N SER A 66 -0.07 -6.94 -16.44
CA SER A 66 0.82 -7.81 -15.63
C SER A 66 2.23 -7.23 -15.46
N THR A 67 2.68 -6.36 -16.39
CA THR A 67 3.96 -5.64 -16.25
C THR A 67 3.96 -4.62 -15.12
N ALA A 68 2.79 -4.28 -14.60
CA ALA A 68 2.56 -3.26 -13.56
C ALA A 68 3.04 -1.84 -13.92
N GLN A 69 3.36 -1.56 -15.18
CA GLN A 69 3.89 -0.28 -15.64
C GLN A 69 2.81 0.73 -16.08
N PHE A 70 1.56 0.27 -16.29
CA PHE A 70 0.50 1.09 -16.87
C PHE A 70 -0.65 1.32 -15.88
N ASN A 71 -1.19 2.55 -15.91
CA ASN A 71 -2.42 2.92 -15.21
C ASN A 71 -3.64 2.62 -16.08
N ASP A 72 -3.53 2.83 -17.40
CA ASP A 72 -4.60 2.62 -18.35
C ASP A 72 -4.05 2.05 -19.66
N ILE A 73 -4.87 1.21 -20.30
CA ILE A 73 -4.57 0.55 -21.57
C ILE A 73 -5.86 0.54 -22.36
N GLN A 74 -5.83 1.16 -23.55
CA GLN A 74 -6.92 1.18 -24.49
C GLN A 74 -6.47 0.55 -25.79
N ILE A 75 -7.29 -0.34 -26.32
CA ILE A 75 -7.03 -1.04 -27.58
C ILE A 75 -8.08 -0.62 -28.59
N GLY A 76 -7.60 -0.11 -29.71
CA GLY A 76 -8.42 0.36 -30.82
C GLY A 76 -7.91 -0.12 -32.17
N LYS A 77 -8.62 0.26 -33.23
CA LYS A 77 -8.19 0.01 -34.62
C LYS A 77 -8.26 1.29 -35.44
N ASP A 78 -7.33 1.40 -36.40
CA ASP A 78 -7.34 2.41 -37.46
C ASP A 78 -7.16 1.68 -38.78
N GLY A 79 -8.26 1.49 -39.52
CA GLY A 79 -8.30 0.55 -40.64
C GLY A 79 -7.97 -0.87 -40.17
N ASN A 80 -6.84 -1.42 -40.60
CA ASN A 80 -6.31 -2.71 -40.20
C ASN A 80 -5.07 -2.60 -39.26
N ALA A 81 -4.74 -1.38 -38.82
CA ALA A 81 -3.71 -1.16 -37.81
C ALA A 81 -4.29 -1.34 -36.40
N LEU A 82 -3.59 -2.10 -35.56
CA LEU A 82 -3.86 -2.23 -34.14
C LEU A 82 -3.26 -1.02 -33.40
N ILE A 83 -4.10 -0.26 -32.71
CA ILE A 83 -3.66 0.87 -31.89
C ILE A 83 -3.70 0.47 -30.43
N ILE A 84 -2.56 0.55 -29.74
CA ILE A 84 -2.45 0.32 -28.30
C ILE A 84 -2.09 1.66 -27.65
N SER A 85 -3.05 2.29 -26.99
CA SER A 85 -2.86 3.53 -26.25
C SER A 85 -2.63 3.19 -24.79
N VAL A 86 -1.52 3.67 -24.22
CA VAL A 86 -1.14 3.37 -22.83
C VAL A 86 -0.93 4.68 -22.05
N ALA A 87 -1.29 4.63 -20.76
CA ALA A 87 -0.91 5.64 -19.78
C ALA A 87 0.03 5.00 -18.77
N GLU A 88 1.31 5.40 -18.80
CA GLU A 88 2.30 4.87 -17.87
C GLU A 88 2.04 5.33 -16.44
N ARG A 89 2.30 4.43 -15.46
CA ARG A 89 2.37 4.82 -14.05
C ARG A 89 3.58 5.73 -13.84
N PRO A 90 3.44 6.80 -13.02
CA PRO A 90 4.59 7.62 -12.69
C PRO A 90 5.64 6.81 -11.92
N SER A 91 6.89 7.24 -11.97
CA SER A 91 7.95 6.74 -11.08
C SER A 91 8.20 7.73 -9.95
N ILE A 92 8.73 7.23 -8.85
CA ILE A 92 9.10 8.03 -7.69
C ILE A 92 10.42 8.75 -8.02
N SER A 93 10.41 10.09 -7.97
CA SER A 93 11.61 10.91 -8.16
C SER A 93 12.37 11.17 -6.88
N SER A 94 11.64 11.29 -5.76
CA SER A 94 12.19 11.52 -4.42
C SER A 94 11.21 11.13 -3.35
N ILE A 95 11.71 10.84 -2.15
CA ILE A 95 10.93 10.55 -0.96
C ILE A 95 11.37 11.50 0.15
N GLU A 96 10.44 12.28 0.66
CA GLU A 96 10.63 13.17 1.79
C GLU A 96 9.91 12.63 3.02
N LEU A 97 10.61 12.58 4.17
CA LEU A 97 10.07 12.16 5.46
C LEU A 97 10.02 13.37 6.39
N GLU A 98 8.87 13.64 6.97
CA GLU A 98 8.69 14.70 7.95
C GLU A 98 8.07 14.17 9.25
N GLY A 99 8.53 14.68 10.39
CA GLY A 99 7.92 14.42 11.71
C GLY A 99 8.41 13.18 12.44
N ASN A 100 9.22 12.33 11.83
CA ASN A 100 9.77 11.09 12.40
C ASN A 100 10.94 11.37 13.37
N LYS A 101 10.64 11.63 14.63
CA LYS A 101 11.64 11.91 15.68
C LYS A 101 12.06 10.65 16.44
N ALA A 102 11.15 9.69 16.62
CA ALA A 102 11.39 8.45 17.35
C ALA A 102 12.08 7.38 16.52
N LEU A 103 11.81 7.34 15.22
CA LEU A 103 12.43 6.44 14.26
C LEU A 103 13.38 7.23 13.36
N LYS A 104 14.54 6.67 13.07
CA LYS A 104 15.50 7.30 12.16
C LYS A 104 15.00 7.26 10.72
N SER A 105 15.28 8.33 9.99
CA SER A 105 14.89 8.41 8.56
C SER A 105 15.52 7.29 7.73
N GLU A 106 16.75 6.90 8.04
CA GLU A 106 17.46 5.83 7.35
C GLU A 106 16.75 4.48 7.49
N ASP A 107 16.30 4.14 8.70
CA ASP A 107 15.60 2.88 9.00
C ASP A 107 14.23 2.85 8.29
N LEU A 108 13.53 4.00 8.27
CA LEU A 108 12.25 4.15 7.57
C LEU A 108 12.42 4.02 6.04
N LEU A 109 13.43 4.67 5.46
CA LEU A 109 13.73 4.60 4.03
C LEU A 109 14.12 3.18 3.62
N GLN A 110 14.90 2.47 4.43
CA GLN A 110 15.24 1.08 4.20
C GLN A 110 14.00 0.17 4.23
N GLY A 111 13.09 0.40 5.17
CA GLY A 111 11.80 -0.31 5.22
C GLY A 111 10.93 -0.04 4.00
N LEU A 112 10.88 1.20 3.52
CA LEU A 112 10.19 1.60 2.29
C LEU A 112 10.79 0.89 1.07
N GLU A 113 12.12 0.90 0.93
CA GLU A 113 12.83 0.22 -0.15
C GLU A 113 12.55 -1.29 -0.16
N GLY A 114 12.58 -1.94 1.00
CA GLY A 114 12.22 -3.35 1.17
C GLY A 114 10.77 -3.67 0.73
N ALA A 115 9.88 -2.70 0.78
CA ALA A 115 8.50 -2.79 0.28
C ALA A 115 8.35 -2.39 -1.21
N GLY A 116 9.46 -2.09 -1.90
CA GLY A 116 9.47 -1.65 -3.29
C GLY A 116 9.06 -0.19 -3.50
N ILE A 117 9.25 0.65 -2.48
CA ILE A 117 9.03 2.10 -2.52
C ILE A 117 10.40 2.78 -2.40
N SER A 118 11.01 3.10 -3.51
CA SER A 118 12.28 3.84 -3.58
C SER A 118 12.35 4.71 -4.84
N GLU A 119 13.31 5.59 -4.91
CA GLU A 119 13.53 6.41 -6.10
C GLU A 119 13.74 5.56 -7.35
N GLY A 120 13.16 5.96 -8.46
CA GLY A 120 13.17 5.23 -9.72
C GLY A 120 12.11 4.12 -9.84
N GLN A 121 11.52 3.65 -8.74
CA GLN A 121 10.49 2.62 -8.77
C GLN A 121 9.14 3.17 -9.26
N VAL A 122 8.34 2.28 -9.84
CA VAL A 122 6.98 2.61 -10.29
C VAL A 122 6.07 2.83 -9.09
N TYR A 123 5.39 3.96 -9.08
CA TYR A 123 4.41 4.29 -8.06
C TYR A 123 3.20 3.35 -8.09
N LYS A 124 2.91 2.72 -6.95
CA LYS A 124 1.73 1.85 -6.76
C LYS A 124 0.98 2.27 -5.49
N ARG A 125 -0.21 2.84 -5.66
CA ARG A 125 -1.04 3.32 -4.55
C ARG A 125 -1.34 2.22 -3.50
N SER A 126 -1.54 0.98 -3.95
CA SER A 126 -1.80 -0.14 -3.05
C SER A 126 -0.61 -0.44 -2.13
N THR A 127 0.62 -0.38 -2.66
CA THR A 127 1.85 -0.59 -1.89
C THR A 127 2.02 0.51 -0.84
N LEU A 128 1.76 1.78 -1.19
CA LEU A 128 1.80 2.89 -0.24
C LEU A 128 0.76 2.76 0.88
N ASN A 129 -0.47 2.37 0.56
CA ASN A 129 -1.49 2.16 1.58
C ASN A 129 -1.12 1.04 2.56
N GLY A 130 -0.53 -0.05 2.05
CA GLY A 130 0.02 -1.12 2.89
C GLY A 130 1.13 -0.61 3.81
N MET A 131 2.06 0.16 3.26
CA MET A 131 3.18 0.75 4.02
C MET A 131 2.70 1.75 5.08
N LYS A 132 1.73 2.62 4.76
CA LYS A 132 1.11 3.51 5.74
C LYS A 132 0.61 2.75 6.96
N SER A 133 -0.09 1.64 6.74
CA SER A 133 -0.61 0.80 7.82
C SER A 133 0.52 0.13 8.62
N GLU A 134 1.60 -0.26 7.96
CA GLU A 134 2.78 -0.84 8.61
C GLU A 134 3.50 0.18 9.48
N LEU A 135 3.73 1.41 8.98
CA LEU A 135 4.33 2.49 9.75
C LEU A 135 3.50 2.80 11.01
N ILE A 136 2.17 2.88 10.89
CA ILE A 136 1.29 3.10 12.05
C ILE A 136 1.44 1.97 13.07
N ARG A 137 1.51 0.69 12.62
CA ARG A 137 1.75 -0.45 13.52
C ARG A 137 3.11 -0.37 14.21
N GLN A 138 4.15 0.01 13.47
CA GLN A 138 5.50 0.16 14.01
C GLN A 138 5.58 1.26 15.08
N TYR A 139 4.88 2.38 14.90
CA TYR A 139 4.77 3.40 15.95
C TYR A 139 3.94 2.91 17.14
N ALA A 140 2.88 2.15 16.90
CA ALA A 140 2.04 1.59 17.96
C ALA A 140 2.83 0.57 18.81
N SER A 141 3.70 -0.26 18.22
CA SER A 141 4.57 -1.18 18.96
C SER A 141 5.52 -0.46 19.93
N GLN A 142 5.90 0.77 19.59
CA GLN A 142 6.68 1.64 20.47
C GLN A 142 5.83 2.46 21.47
N GLY A 143 4.56 2.09 21.63
CA GLY A 143 3.65 2.77 22.55
C GLY A 143 3.06 4.07 22.03
N ARG A 144 3.17 4.38 20.75
CA ARG A 144 2.64 5.58 20.10
C ARG A 144 1.34 5.27 19.37
N TYR A 145 0.30 4.94 20.14
CA TYR A 145 -1.01 4.49 19.61
C TYR A 145 -1.80 5.58 18.88
N GLY A 146 -1.46 6.85 19.11
CA GLY A 146 -2.05 7.98 18.40
C GLY A 146 -1.24 8.44 17.19
N ALA A 147 -0.29 7.62 16.69
CA ALA A 147 0.48 7.99 15.52
C ALA A 147 -0.39 8.00 14.26
N GLY A 148 -0.20 9.04 13.45
CA GLY A 148 -0.81 9.22 12.14
C GLY A 148 0.25 9.32 11.06
N VAL A 149 -0.05 8.80 9.88
CA VAL A 149 0.80 8.92 8.70
C VAL A 149 -0.04 9.45 7.55
N GLU A 150 0.39 10.55 6.95
CA GLU A 150 -0.21 11.11 5.75
C GLU A 150 0.81 11.01 4.61
N ILE A 151 0.33 10.67 3.41
CA ILE A 151 1.18 10.53 2.24
C ILE A 151 0.62 11.42 1.14
N GLU A 152 1.40 12.42 0.77
CA GLU A 152 1.11 13.31 -0.34
C GLU A 152 1.94 12.93 -1.56
N THR A 153 1.35 13.09 -2.74
CA THR A 153 2.05 12.91 -4.02
C THR A 153 2.08 14.22 -4.77
N ILE A 154 3.26 14.64 -5.17
CA ILE A 154 3.47 15.89 -5.90
C ILE A 154 3.96 15.53 -7.31
N ASP A 155 3.18 15.88 -8.32
CA ASP A 155 3.54 15.62 -9.72
C ASP A 155 4.78 16.42 -10.13
N LYS A 156 5.70 15.74 -10.80
CA LYS A 156 6.94 16.29 -11.33
C LYS A 156 7.04 16.04 -12.84
N PRO A 157 7.90 16.76 -13.56
CA PRO A 157 8.12 16.54 -14.99
C PRO A 157 8.50 15.09 -15.33
N ARG A 158 8.29 14.70 -16.60
CA ARG A 158 8.66 13.38 -17.14
C ARG A 158 7.94 12.20 -16.48
N ASN A 159 6.65 12.39 -16.16
CA ASN A 159 5.82 11.37 -15.51
C ASN A 159 6.49 10.79 -14.25
N THR A 160 6.97 11.67 -13.38
CA THR A 160 7.51 11.33 -12.07
C THR A 160 6.71 12.00 -10.96
N ILE A 161 6.82 11.47 -9.75
CA ILE A 161 6.21 12.06 -8.55
C ILE A 161 7.23 12.14 -7.43
N GLU A 162 7.06 13.12 -6.60
CA GLU A 162 7.67 13.18 -5.28
C GLU A 162 6.67 12.64 -4.25
N LEU A 163 7.15 11.78 -3.35
CA LEU A 163 6.38 11.28 -2.22
C LEU A 163 6.78 12.05 -0.97
N LYS A 164 5.81 12.73 -0.35
CA LYS A 164 5.98 13.35 0.94
C LYS A 164 5.22 12.56 2.00
N ILE A 165 5.95 11.97 2.95
CA ILE A 165 5.41 11.15 4.02
C ILE A 165 5.49 11.96 5.31
N ILE A 166 4.33 12.42 5.78
CA ILE A 166 4.20 13.26 6.98
C ILE A 166 3.75 12.36 8.13
N ILE A 167 4.55 12.33 9.19
CA ILE A 167 4.34 11.48 10.35
C ILE A 167 4.02 12.35 11.56
N ASP A 168 2.81 12.19 12.08
CA ASP A 168 2.47 12.65 13.42
C ASP A 168 2.65 11.47 14.38
N GLU A 169 3.73 11.50 15.15
CA GLU A 169 4.03 10.40 16.08
C GLU A 169 3.09 10.34 17.28
N GLY A 170 2.26 11.34 17.49
CA GLY A 170 1.39 11.43 18.65
C GLY A 170 2.15 11.41 19.99
N LYS A 171 1.43 11.14 21.06
CA LYS A 171 1.99 11.01 22.41
C LYS A 171 2.31 9.55 22.71
N SER A 172 3.45 9.30 23.36
CA SER A 172 3.76 7.98 23.89
C SER A 172 2.84 7.66 25.07
N ALA A 173 2.24 6.49 25.07
CA ALA A 173 1.47 5.99 26.21
C ALA A 173 2.41 5.74 27.40
N LYS A 174 1.96 6.10 28.59
CA LYS A 174 2.73 5.95 29.83
C LYS A 174 1.98 5.10 30.84
N ILE A 175 2.72 4.24 31.53
CA ILE A 175 2.19 3.45 32.64
C ILE A 175 2.08 4.32 33.87
N LYS A 176 0.86 4.48 34.35
CA LYS A 176 0.58 5.21 35.58
C LYS A 176 0.69 4.31 36.80
N LYS A 177 0.21 3.05 36.68
CA LYS A 177 0.18 2.08 37.76
C LYS A 177 0.18 0.66 37.21
N VAL A 178 0.86 -0.24 37.90
CA VAL A 178 0.81 -1.68 37.70
C VAL A 178 0.18 -2.30 38.95
N ASN A 179 -0.88 -3.11 38.77
CA ASN A 179 -1.50 -3.86 39.86
C ASN A 179 -1.46 -5.35 39.51
N ILE A 180 -1.04 -6.16 40.46
CA ILE A 180 -1.15 -7.63 40.37
C ILE A 180 -2.29 -8.03 41.32
N ILE A 181 -3.20 -8.86 40.85
CA ILE A 181 -4.38 -9.28 41.61
C ILE A 181 -4.41 -10.79 41.69
N GLY A 182 -4.67 -11.35 42.87
CA GLY A 182 -4.73 -12.81 43.11
C GLY A 182 -3.41 -13.47 43.50
N ASN A 183 -2.35 -12.69 43.75
CA ASN A 183 -1.04 -13.15 44.19
C ASN A 183 -1.02 -13.36 45.74
N GLU A 184 -1.47 -14.50 46.20
CA GLU A 184 -1.49 -14.84 47.64
C GLU A 184 -0.14 -15.28 48.20
N LEU A 185 0.72 -15.90 47.35
CA LEU A 185 1.98 -16.51 47.78
C LEU A 185 3.20 -15.59 47.73
N PHE A 186 3.19 -14.60 46.82
CA PHE A 186 4.32 -13.71 46.61
C PHE A 186 3.85 -12.25 46.60
N SER A 187 4.73 -11.36 47.09
CA SER A 187 4.41 -9.92 47.09
C SER A 187 4.48 -9.34 45.69
N ASP A 188 3.72 -8.25 45.43
CA ASP A 188 3.80 -7.49 44.17
C ASP A 188 5.23 -7.08 43.85
N GLU A 189 6.02 -6.70 44.87
CA GLU A 189 7.41 -6.29 44.71
C GLU A 189 8.30 -7.40 44.19
N ASP A 190 8.12 -8.66 44.70
CA ASP A 190 8.86 -9.82 44.24
C ASP A 190 8.49 -10.17 42.77
N LEU A 191 7.20 -10.14 42.45
CA LEU A 191 6.69 -10.44 41.11
C LEU A 191 7.13 -9.42 40.08
N MET A 192 7.09 -8.13 40.42
CA MET A 192 7.50 -7.05 39.52
C MET A 192 9.01 -6.87 39.40
N ARG A 193 9.84 -7.62 40.14
CA ARG A 193 11.31 -7.46 40.12
C ARG A 193 11.89 -7.70 38.71
N GLY A 194 11.33 -8.65 38.00
CA GLY A 194 11.74 -9.03 36.63
C GLY A 194 11.10 -8.19 35.51
N PHE A 195 10.16 -7.29 35.82
CA PHE A 195 9.45 -6.55 34.79
C PHE A 195 10.32 -5.46 34.17
N GLU A 196 10.25 -5.33 32.85
CA GLU A 196 10.82 -4.20 32.12
C GLU A 196 9.96 -2.94 32.26
N LEU A 197 8.63 -3.11 32.26
CA LEU A 197 7.68 -2.05 32.42
C LEU A 197 7.60 -1.60 33.90
N LYS A 198 7.73 -0.32 34.11
CA LYS A 198 7.71 0.26 35.47
C LYS A 198 6.75 1.45 35.52
N GLU A 199 6.18 1.66 36.69
CA GLU A 199 5.36 2.87 36.96
C GLU A 199 6.17 4.14 36.73
N GLY A 200 5.53 5.13 36.10
CA GLY A 200 6.10 6.47 35.92
C GLY A 200 6.28 7.19 37.24
N LYS A 201 7.52 7.46 37.62
CA LYS A 201 7.87 8.31 38.77
C LYS A 201 8.16 9.73 38.26
N TRP A 202 8.05 10.75 39.13
CA TRP A 202 8.28 12.16 38.77
C TRP A 202 9.64 12.43 38.10
N TYR A 203 10.63 11.56 38.33
CA TYR A 203 11.98 11.62 37.75
C TYR A 203 12.17 10.63 36.54
N SER A 204 11.13 9.93 36.12
CA SER A 204 11.24 8.94 35.04
C SER A 204 11.42 9.55 33.65
N PHE A 205 11.42 10.89 33.53
CA PHE A 205 11.68 11.59 32.26
C PHE A 205 13.06 11.26 31.65
N LEU A 206 13.99 10.75 32.45
CA LEU A 206 15.32 10.30 32.01
C LEU A 206 15.34 8.81 31.62
N SER A 207 14.28 8.04 31.94
CA SER A 207 14.18 6.62 31.63
C SER A 207 12.95 6.33 30.80
N ASN A 208 13.07 5.50 29.75
CA ASN A 208 11.94 5.09 28.93
C ASN A 208 11.15 3.91 29.53
N LYS A 209 11.37 3.55 30.79
CA LYS A 209 10.77 2.39 31.45
C LYS A 209 9.29 2.58 31.80
N ASP A 210 8.83 3.83 31.84
CA ASP A 210 7.43 4.19 32.03
C ASP A 210 6.63 4.25 30.72
N LYS A 211 7.28 4.06 29.57
CA LYS A 211 6.60 3.99 28.28
C LYS A 211 6.00 2.61 28.09
N TYR A 212 4.68 2.60 27.84
CA TYR A 212 3.97 1.37 27.53
C TYR A 212 4.38 0.84 26.14
N SER A 213 4.65 -0.45 26.06
CA SER A 213 4.81 -1.20 24.81
C SER A 213 4.15 -2.56 25.01
N LYS A 214 3.45 -3.02 23.99
CA LYS A 214 2.74 -4.30 24.02
C LYS A 214 3.73 -5.46 24.14
N GLU A 215 4.83 -5.40 23.39
CA GLU A 215 5.88 -6.41 23.39
C GLU A 215 6.51 -6.54 24.78
N LYS A 216 6.77 -5.42 25.46
CA LYS A 216 7.31 -5.44 26.83
C LYS A 216 6.30 -6.01 27.82
N LEU A 217 5.00 -5.70 27.64
CA LEU A 217 3.97 -6.29 28.50
C LEU A 217 3.87 -7.79 28.30
N GLU A 218 3.92 -8.27 27.07
CA GLU A 218 3.92 -9.72 26.76
C GLU A 218 5.16 -10.40 27.37
N GLY A 219 6.35 -9.82 27.25
CA GLY A 219 7.56 -10.31 27.88
C GLY A 219 7.49 -10.31 29.42
N ASP A 220 6.88 -9.28 30.02
CA ASP A 220 6.68 -9.22 31.49
C ASP A 220 5.68 -10.29 31.96
N ILE A 221 4.65 -10.61 31.18
CA ILE A 221 3.70 -11.71 31.46
C ILE A 221 4.42 -13.06 31.38
N GLU A 222 5.21 -13.30 30.36
CA GLU A 222 6.01 -14.53 30.21
C GLU A 222 6.99 -14.70 31.39
N ASN A 223 7.63 -13.61 31.82
CA ASN A 223 8.51 -13.63 33.02
C ASN A 223 7.73 -13.96 34.28
N LEU A 224 6.49 -13.45 34.41
CA LEU A 224 5.63 -13.77 35.56
C LEU A 224 5.21 -15.23 35.56
N GLU A 225 4.81 -15.78 34.42
CA GLU A 225 4.48 -17.20 34.26
C GLU A 225 5.67 -18.10 34.63
N SER A 226 6.86 -17.78 34.10
CA SER A 226 8.10 -18.52 34.42
C SER A 226 8.43 -18.46 35.90
N PHE A 227 8.22 -17.29 36.52
CA PHE A 227 8.47 -17.13 37.96
C PHE A 227 7.63 -18.10 38.83
N TYR A 228 6.37 -18.35 38.45
CA TYR A 228 5.48 -19.29 39.14
C TYR A 228 5.78 -20.74 38.77
N LEU A 229 6.19 -21.05 37.55
CA LEU A 229 6.54 -22.40 37.13
C LEU A 229 7.81 -22.91 37.79
N ASP A 230 8.75 -22.02 38.14
CA ASP A 230 10.04 -22.35 38.74
C ASP A 230 9.96 -22.51 40.27
N ARG A 231 8.80 -22.26 40.94
CA ARG A 231 8.63 -22.23 42.40
C ARG A 231 7.41 -22.96 42.90
#